data_e33b9460e1777af8cdb0c65fb951d419
#
_entry.id   e33b9460e1777af8cdb0c65fb951d419
#
_cell.length_a   1.000
_cell.length_b   1.000
_cell.length_c   1.000
_cell.angle_alpha   90.00
_cell.angle_beta   90.00
_cell.angle_gamma   90.00
#
_symmetry.space_group_name_H-M   'P 1'
#
loop_
_entity.id
_entity.type
_entity.pdbx_description
1 polymer ?
#
loop_
_entity_poly.entity_id
_entity_poly.type
_entity_poly.pdbx_seq_one_letter_code
_entity_poly.pdbx_strand_id
1 'polypeptide(L)'
;MKPYLALLEHVLTHGTKKSDRTGTGTLSVFGHQLRFDLTQGFPLVTTKKLHVKSIIHELLWMLQGDTSVRTLQAQGVTIWDEWADAEGNLGPVYGHQWRSWSAPNGEHIDQMRILLEGLRKNPDSRRHIVSAWNVADLPAMKLPPCHVLFQFYVANGRLSCQLYQRSADIFLGLPFNIASYSLLLMMVAQVTGLTPHEFIHTIGDAHLYLNHVEQARTQLTREPRPLPRMKLNPEVKDLFSFKYEDFTLEGYEPHPAIKAPVAV
;
A
#
# COMPACT_ATOMS: atom_id res chain seq x y z
N MET A 1 12.32 -0.65 -10.41
CA MET A 1 12.27 -1.36 -9.09
C MET A 1 13.62 -1.46 -8.37
N LYS A 2 14.66 -0.80 -8.89
CA LYS A 2 16.01 -0.80 -8.25
C LYS A 2 15.98 -0.40 -6.75
N PRO A 3 15.25 0.68 -6.32
CA PRO A 3 15.23 1.05 -4.90
C PRO A 3 14.73 -0.08 -3.98
N TYR A 4 13.70 -0.82 -4.40
CA TYR A 4 13.18 -1.96 -3.63
C TYR A 4 14.21 -3.09 -3.50
N LEU A 5 14.89 -3.46 -4.59
CA LEU A 5 15.91 -4.51 -4.56
C LEU A 5 17.14 -4.10 -3.72
N ALA A 6 17.51 -2.82 -3.78
CA ALA A 6 18.58 -2.30 -2.93
C ALA A 6 18.22 -2.38 -1.44
N LEU A 7 16.96 -2.11 -1.06
CA LEU A 7 16.49 -2.30 0.32
C LEU A 7 16.54 -3.78 0.72
N LEU A 8 16.08 -4.68 -0.15
CA LEU A 8 16.08 -6.12 0.12
C LEU A 8 17.51 -6.63 0.39
N GLU A 9 18.48 -6.22 -0.44
CA GLU A 9 19.89 -6.53 -0.27
C GLU A 9 20.46 -5.89 1.01
N HIS A 10 20.11 -4.62 1.28
CA HIS A 10 20.56 -3.90 2.47
C HIS A 10 20.12 -4.59 3.75
N VAL A 11 18.85 -5.02 3.85
CA VAL A 11 18.36 -5.73 5.03
C VAL A 11 18.99 -7.11 5.18
N LEU A 12 19.24 -7.83 4.09
CA LEU A 12 19.95 -9.12 4.12
C LEU A 12 21.39 -9.00 4.65
N THR A 13 22.08 -7.91 4.32
CA THR A 13 23.49 -7.72 4.64
C THR A 13 23.76 -6.96 5.94
N HIS A 14 22.87 -6.02 6.30
CA HIS A 14 23.08 -5.12 7.43
C HIS A 14 21.95 -5.20 8.49
N GLY A 15 20.90 -6.00 8.24
CA GLY A 15 19.77 -6.11 9.16
C GLY A 15 20.21 -6.73 10.50
N THR A 16 19.73 -6.10 11.59
CA THR A 16 19.90 -6.64 12.93
C THR A 16 18.90 -7.77 13.16
N LYS A 17 19.37 -8.89 13.67
CA LYS A 17 18.50 -10.01 14.04
C LYS A 17 17.65 -9.65 15.25
N LYS A 18 16.33 -9.81 15.12
CA LYS A 18 15.35 -9.53 16.19
C LYS A 18 14.37 -10.69 16.33
N SER A 19 13.87 -10.89 17.56
CA SER A 19 12.64 -11.65 17.79
C SER A 19 11.43 -10.84 17.36
N ASP A 20 10.34 -11.52 17.04
CA ASP A 20 9.07 -10.91 16.68
C ASP A 20 7.90 -11.66 17.34
N ARG A 21 6.68 -11.10 17.22
CA ARG A 21 5.46 -11.67 17.79
C ARG A 21 5.16 -13.09 17.30
N THR A 22 5.53 -13.41 16.07
CA THR A 22 5.25 -14.72 15.46
C THR A 22 6.24 -15.82 15.88
N GLY A 23 7.34 -15.45 16.53
CA GLY A 23 8.41 -16.38 16.90
C GLY A 23 9.31 -16.81 15.74
N THR A 24 9.06 -16.33 14.50
CA THR A 24 9.87 -16.65 13.32
C THR A 24 11.25 -15.97 13.36
N GLY A 25 11.31 -14.78 13.93
CA GLY A 25 12.48 -13.90 13.93
C GLY A 25 12.65 -13.14 12.61
N THR A 26 13.35 -12.02 12.67
CA THR A 26 13.54 -11.12 11.53
C THR A 26 14.97 -10.62 11.44
N LEU A 27 15.38 -10.19 10.24
CA LEU A 27 16.46 -9.22 10.01
C LEU A 27 15.77 -7.86 9.80
N SER A 28 16.21 -6.82 10.50
CA SER A 28 15.52 -5.52 10.50
C SER A 28 16.50 -4.36 10.41
N VAL A 29 16.11 -3.33 9.65
CA VAL A 29 16.71 -1.99 9.69
C VAL A 29 15.63 -0.97 10.05
N PHE A 30 16.00 0.09 10.78
CA PHE A 30 15.05 1.11 11.19
C PHE A 30 15.29 2.42 10.45
N GLY A 31 14.23 2.95 9.83
CA GLY A 31 14.27 4.21 9.10
C GLY A 31 14.86 4.05 7.69
N HIS A 32 14.00 3.82 6.69
CA HIS A 32 14.42 3.75 5.28
C HIS A 32 13.40 4.47 4.39
N GLN A 33 13.87 5.06 3.29
CA GLN A 33 12.98 5.74 2.34
C GLN A 33 13.26 5.25 0.92
N LEU A 34 12.19 4.92 0.21
CA LEU A 34 12.20 4.56 -1.21
C LEU A 34 11.50 5.65 -2.01
N ARG A 35 11.92 5.84 -3.27
CA ARG A 35 11.30 6.78 -4.22
C ARG A 35 11.05 6.09 -5.54
N PHE A 36 9.86 6.32 -6.11
CA PHE A 36 9.42 5.74 -7.38
C PHE A 36 8.82 6.84 -8.25
N ASP A 37 9.49 7.13 -9.36
CA ASP A 37 9.02 8.07 -10.38
C ASP A 37 8.02 7.33 -11.30
N LEU A 38 6.74 7.71 -11.23
CA LEU A 38 5.68 7.09 -12.00
C LEU A 38 5.75 7.43 -13.49
N THR A 39 6.55 8.43 -13.88
CA THR A 39 6.78 8.73 -15.30
C THR A 39 7.60 7.63 -15.99
N GLN A 40 8.34 6.84 -15.22
CA GLN A 40 9.14 5.71 -15.72
C GLN A 40 8.32 4.41 -15.89
N GLY A 41 7.06 4.40 -15.45
CA GLY A 41 6.17 3.26 -15.47
C GLY A 41 5.56 2.98 -14.10
N PHE A 42 4.64 2.03 -14.05
CA PHE A 42 3.97 1.64 -12.81
C PHE A 42 4.93 0.79 -11.95
N PRO A 43 5.23 1.19 -10.69
CA PRO A 43 6.24 0.53 -9.87
C PRO A 43 5.75 -0.81 -9.31
N LEU A 44 5.60 -1.78 -10.18
CA LEU A 44 5.24 -3.16 -9.88
C LEU A 44 6.48 -4.05 -10.00
N VAL A 45 6.74 -4.86 -8.99
CA VAL A 45 7.92 -5.76 -8.97
C VAL A 45 7.88 -6.75 -10.13
N THR A 46 8.97 -6.85 -10.88
CA THR A 46 9.12 -7.77 -12.02
C THR A 46 10.05 -8.95 -11.73
N THR A 47 10.82 -8.90 -10.65
CA THR A 47 11.71 -10.00 -10.22
C THR A 47 10.98 -11.18 -9.58
N LYS A 48 9.69 -11.00 -9.26
CA LYS A 48 8.72 -12.06 -8.96
C LYS A 48 7.31 -11.60 -9.34
N LYS A 49 6.44 -12.54 -9.73
CA LYS A 49 5.05 -12.25 -10.05
C LYS A 49 4.26 -11.91 -8.80
N LEU A 50 3.52 -10.81 -8.83
CA LEU A 50 2.57 -10.39 -7.80
C LEU A 50 1.14 -10.68 -8.23
N HIS A 51 0.24 -10.86 -7.26
CA HIS A 51 -1.19 -11.04 -7.50
C HIS A 51 -1.90 -9.68 -7.58
N VAL A 52 -1.83 -9.04 -8.76
CA VAL A 52 -2.33 -7.68 -9.00
C VAL A 52 -3.82 -7.53 -8.69
N LYS A 53 -4.61 -8.59 -8.94
CA LYS A 53 -6.04 -8.61 -8.60
C LYS A 53 -6.27 -8.30 -7.12
N SER A 54 -5.49 -8.91 -6.20
CA SER A 54 -5.61 -8.63 -4.77
C SER A 54 -5.26 -7.19 -4.43
N ILE A 55 -4.22 -6.62 -5.06
CA ILE A 55 -3.80 -5.24 -4.83
C ILE A 55 -4.93 -4.26 -5.19
N ILE A 56 -5.55 -4.44 -6.34
CA ILE A 56 -6.64 -3.56 -6.81
C ILE A 56 -7.87 -3.71 -5.91
N HIS A 57 -8.32 -4.93 -5.63
CA HIS A 57 -9.53 -5.15 -4.81
C HIS A 57 -9.32 -4.67 -3.37
N GLU A 58 -8.15 -4.86 -2.77
CA GLU A 58 -7.84 -4.34 -1.43
C GLU A 58 -7.92 -2.82 -1.38
N LEU A 59 -7.32 -2.12 -2.36
CA LEU A 59 -7.39 -0.66 -2.42
C LEU A 59 -8.84 -0.16 -2.60
N LEU A 60 -9.61 -0.78 -3.48
CA LEU A 60 -11.02 -0.43 -3.68
C LEU A 60 -11.85 -0.69 -2.43
N TRP A 61 -11.62 -1.80 -1.73
CA TRP A 61 -12.25 -2.15 -0.47
C TRP A 61 -11.96 -1.10 0.62
N MET A 62 -10.71 -0.67 0.78
CA MET A 62 -10.34 0.41 1.70
C MET A 62 -11.02 1.74 1.32
N LEU A 63 -11.09 2.09 0.03
CA LEU A 63 -11.74 3.30 -0.47
C LEU A 63 -13.26 3.29 -0.26
N GLN A 64 -13.90 2.14 -0.20
CA GLN A 64 -15.31 2.01 0.17
C GLN A 64 -15.57 2.16 1.68
N GLY A 65 -14.52 2.19 2.51
CA GLY A 65 -14.65 2.22 3.96
C GLY A 65 -15.03 0.88 4.57
N ASP A 66 -14.95 -0.19 3.78
CA ASP A 66 -15.30 -1.55 4.21
C ASP A 66 -14.21 -2.15 5.10
N THR A 67 -14.61 -2.99 6.05
CA THR A 67 -13.75 -3.68 7.01
C THR A 67 -14.07 -5.17 7.11
N SER A 68 -15.00 -5.67 6.27
CA SER A 68 -15.35 -7.08 6.21
C SER A 68 -14.55 -7.81 5.13
N VAL A 69 -13.92 -8.92 5.48
CA VAL A 69 -13.23 -9.78 4.51
C VAL A 69 -14.18 -10.48 3.54
N ARG A 70 -15.48 -10.55 3.86
CA ARG A 70 -16.51 -11.19 3.02
C ARG A 70 -16.58 -10.55 1.64
N THR A 71 -16.45 -9.23 1.56
CA THR A 71 -16.42 -8.49 0.30
C THR A 71 -15.21 -8.86 -0.55
N LEU A 72 -14.04 -9.01 0.07
CA LEU A 72 -12.82 -9.46 -0.61
C LEU A 72 -12.92 -10.93 -1.04
N GLN A 73 -13.44 -11.81 -0.17
CA GLN A 73 -13.66 -13.23 -0.48
C GLN A 73 -14.57 -13.43 -1.67
N ALA A 74 -15.64 -12.62 -1.80
CA ALA A 74 -16.56 -12.65 -2.95
C ALA A 74 -15.83 -12.33 -4.28
N GLN A 75 -14.69 -11.67 -4.22
CA GLN A 75 -13.80 -11.39 -5.35
C GLN A 75 -12.66 -12.42 -5.49
N GLY A 76 -12.62 -13.44 -4.64
CA GLY A 76 -11.54 -14.43 -4.61
C GLY A 76 -10.22 -13.89 -4.04
N VAL A 77 -10.30 -12.90 -3.16
CA VAL A 77 -9.16 -12.30 -2.46
C VAL A 77 -9.22 -12.71 -0.99
N THR A 78 -8.15 -13.34 -0.50
CA THR A 78 -8.09 -13.97 0.83
C THR A 78 -6.95 -13.45 1.71
N ILE A 79 -6.33 -12.34 1.30
CA ILE A 79 -5.12 -11.81 1.94
C ILE A 79 -5.34 -11.26 3.36
N TRP A 80 -6.59 -11.19 3.83
CA TRP A 80 -6.97 -10.72 5.16
C TRP A 80 -7.66 -11.80 6.02
N ASP A 81 -7.88 -13.00 5.49
CA ASP A 81 -8.68 -14.03 6.15
C ASP A 81 -8.10 -14.47 7.51
N GLU A 82 -6.76 -14.50 7.64
CA GLU A 82 -6.07 -14.96 8.84
C GLU A 82 -6.24 -14.04 10.05
N TRP A 83 -6.64 -12.79 9.83
CA TRP A 83 -6.85 -11.80 10.91
C TRP A 83 -8.31 -11.54 11.24
N ALA A 84 -9.24 -11.99 10.40
CA ALA A 84 -10.66 -11.74 10.59
C ALA A 84 -11.24 -12.60 11.73
N ASP A 85 -12.27 -12.08 12.42
CA ASP A 85 -13.07 -12.89 13.34
C ASP A 85 -13.97 -13.89 12.59
N ALA A 86 -14.74 -14.68 13.33
CA ALA A 86 -15.62 -15.72 12.76
C ALA A 86 -16.70 -15.14 11.83
N GLU A 87 -17.11 -13.89 12.05
CA GLU A 87 -18.07 -13.14 11.25
C GLU A 87 -17.41 -12.49 10.03
N GLY A 88 -16.09 -12.50 9.95
CA GLY A 88 -15.30 -11.93 8.86
C GLY A 88 -14.98 -10.44 9.05
N ASN A 89 -15.04 -9.93 10.29
CA ASN A 89 -14.75 -8.53 10.57
C ASN A 89 -13.32 -8.33 11.07
N LEU A 90 -12.73 -7.19 10.68
CA LEU A 90 -11.38 -6.76 11.08
C LEU A 90 -11.38 -5.65 12.13
N GLY A 91 -12.56 -5.14 12.48
CA GLY A 91 -12.70 -3.93 13.30
C GLY A 91 -12.45 -2.64 12.49
N PRO A 92 -12.28 -1.49 13.14
CA PRO A 92 -12.21 -0.18 12.48
C PRO A 92 -10.84 0.07 11.82
N VAL A 93 -10.39 -0.84 10.92
CA VAL A 93 -9.11 -0.75 10.21
C VAL A 93 -9.17 0.23 9.04
N TYR A 94 -8.09 0.48 8.38
CA TYR A 94 -7.82 1.35 7.22
C TYR A 94 -9.02 2.07 6.58
N GLY A 95 -9.90 1.34 5.93
CA GLY A 95 -11.06 1.90 5.21
C GLY A 95 -11.99 2.67 6.13
N HIS A 96 -12.27 2.16 7.32
CA HIS A 96 -13.06 2.86 8.33
C HIS A 96 -12.39 4.18 8.71
N GLN A 97 -11.11 4.17 9.03
CA GLN A 97 -10.40 5.38 9.44
C GLN A 97 -10.33 6.42 8.30
N TRP A 98 -10.15 5.99 7.07
CA TRP A 98 -10.09 6.89 5.92
C TRP A 98 -11.43 7.56 5.60
N ARG A 99 -12.55 6.82 5.78
CA ARG A 99 -13.87 7.21 5.29
C ARG A 99 -14.87 7.57 6.39
N SER A 100 -14.62 7.16 7.62
CA SER A 100 -15.58 7.28 8.73
C SER A 100 -14.86 7.40 10.07
N TRP A 101 -13.82 8.25 10.15
CA TRP A 101 -13.10 8.49 11.40
C TRP A 101 -14.05 8.99 12.50
N SER A 102 -14.13 8.28 13.62
CA SER A 102 -15.00 8.64 14.74
C SER A 102 -14.43 9.84 15.50
N ALA A 103 -15.20 10.93 15.58
CA ALA A 103 -14.88 12.12 16.36
C ALA A 103 -15.50 12.05 17.77
N PRO A 104 -14.93 12.73 18.78
CA PRO A 104 -15.42 12.71 20.16
C PRO A 104 -16.87 13.21 20.32
N ASN A 105 -17.36 14.03 19.39
CA ASN A 105 -18.74 14.55 19.37
C ASN A 105 -19.75 13.60 18.72
N GLY A 106 -19.33 12.39 18.32
CA GLY A 106 -20.15 11.39 17.65
C GLY A 106 -20.29 11.57 16.13
N GLU A 107 -19.66 12.58 15.56
CA GLU A 107 -19.59 12.75 14.10
C GLU A 107 -18.58 11.78 13.46
N HIS A 108 -18.79 11.51 12.17
CA HIS A 108 -17.89 10.73 11.34
C HIS A 108 -17.24 11.62 10.29
N ILE A 109 -15.91 11.56 10.22
CA ILE A 109 -15.09 12.39 9.32
C ILE A 109 -14.60 11.54 8.14
N ASP A 110 -14.99 11.92 6.92
CA ASP A 110 -14.48 11.34 5.69
C ASP A 110 -13.19 12.07 5.26
N GLN A 111 -12.05 11.58 5.71
CA GLN A 111 -10.74 12.16 5.41
C GLN A 111 -10.44 12.18 3.90
N MET A 112 -10.90 11.16 3.16
CA MET A 112 -10.66 11.09 1.71
C MET A 112 -11.44 12.16 0.94
N ARG A 113 -12.67 12.46 1.33
CA ARG A 113 -13.43 13.57 0.73
C ARG A 113 -12.79 14.92 1.03
N ILE A 114 -12.37 15.14 2.29
CA ILE A 114 -11.66 16.36 2.70
C ILE A 114 -10.36 16.52 1.89
N LEU A 115 -9.61 15.43 1.71
CA LEU A 115 -8.40 15.42 0.88
C LEU A 115 -8.70 15.88 -0.56
N LEU A 116 -9.68 15.25 -1.22
CA LEU A 116 -10.03 15.58 -2.62
C LEU A 116 -10.50 17.02 -2.79
N GLU A 117 -11.31 17.51 -1.85
CA GLU A 117 -11.72 18.92 -1.85
C GLU A 117 -10.54 19.87 -1.63
N GLY A 118 -9.65 19.52 -0.71
CA GLY A 118 -8.43 20.28 -0.44
C GLY A 118 -7.53 20.39 -1.64
N LEU A 119 -7.28 19.28 -2.34
CA LEU A 119 -6.47 19.24 -3.56
C LEU A 119 -7.05 20.09 -4.68
N ARG A 120 -8.40 20.15 -4.81
CA ARG A 120 -9.06 20.97 -5.83
C ARG A 120 -9.10 22.46 -5.48
N LYS A 121 -9.36 22.80 -4.22
CA LYS A 121 -9.58 24.19 -3.76
C LYS A 121 -8.27 24.90 -3.38
N ASN A 122 -7.31 24.18 -2.81
CA ASN A 122 -6.04 24.71 -2.33
C ASN A 122 -4.93 23.66 -2.49
N PRO A 123 -4.45 23.42 -3.73
CA PRO A 123 -3.44 22.41 -4.02
C PRO A 123 -2.11 22.65 -3.27
N ASP A 124 -1.76 23.90 -2.96
CA ASP A 124 -0.51 24.27 -2.27
C ASP A 124 -0.56 24.02 -0.75
N SER A 125 -1.67 23.54 -0.22
CA SER A 125 -1.81 23.23 1.20
C SER A 125 -0.84 22.12 1.61
N ARG A 126 -0.27 22.26 2.82
CA ARG A 126 0.58 21.24 3.45
C ARG A 126 -0.22 20.29 4.35
N ARG A 127 -1.57 20.33 4.26
CA ARG A 127 -2.49 19.57 5.12
C ARG A 127 -3.23 18.45 4.37
N HIS A 128 -2.75 18.06 3.20
CA HIS A 128 -3.29 16.93 2.43
C HIS A 128 -2.84 15.61 3.05
N ILE A 129 -3.33 15.30 4.25
CA ILE A 129 -2.94 14.13 5.06
C ILE A 129 -4.18 13.28 5.32
N VAL A 130 -3.99 11.96 5.25
CA VAL A 130 -4.95 10.95 5.71
C VAL A 130 -4.25 10.03 6.69
N SER A 131 -4.84 9.82 7.87
CA SER A 131 -4.30 8.97 8.93
C SER A 131 -5.20 7.76 9.17
N ALA A 132 -4.58 6.60 9.34
CA ALA A 132 -5.25 5.38 9.81
C ALA A 132 -4.96 5.08 11.29
N TRP A 133 -4.01 5.79 11.90
CA TRP A 133 -3.59 5.56 13.28
C TRP A 133 -4.48 6.33 14.26
N ASN A 134 -5.64 5.76 14.58
CA ASN A 134 -6.54 6.29 15.60
C ASN A 134 -6.28 5.58 16.93
N VAL A 135 -5.61 6.27 17.86
CA VAL A 135 -5.19 5.69 19.14
C VAL A 135 -6.37 5.14 19.95
N ALA A 136 -7.54 5.78 19.86
CA ALA A 136 -8.74 5.34 20.57
C ALA A 136 -9.31 4.01 20.02
N ASP A 137 -9.13 3.75 18.73
CA ASP A 137 -9.68 2.58 18.04
C ASP A 137 -8.71 1.39 17.98
N LEU A 138 -7.40 1.60 18.25
CA LEU A 138 -6.39 0.52 18.17
C LEU A 138 -6.79 -0.76 18.90
N PRO A 139 -7.36 -0.71 20.13
CA PRO A 139 -7.74 -1.94 20.84
C PRO A 139 -8.86 -2.74 20.16
N ALA A 140 -9.67 -2.11 19.31
CA ALA A 140 -10.76 -2.74 18.56
C ALA A 140 -10.32 -3.30 17.21
N MET A 141 -9.12 -2.97 16.73
CA MET A 141 -8.58 -3.44 15.47
C MET A 141 -7.96 -4.83 15.61
N LYS A 142 -8.29 -5.76 14.73
CA LYS A 142 -7.67 -7.10 14.70
C LYS A 142 -6.18 -7.02 14.33
N LEU A 143 -5.81 -6.01 13.52
CA LEU A 143 -4.42 -5.70 13.19
C LEU A 143 -4.23 -4.17 13.17
N PRO A 144 -3.43 -3.60 14.09
CA PRO A 144 -3.10 -2.17 14.05
C PRO A 144 -2.46 -1.77 12.71
N PRO A 145 -2.82 -0.61 12.13
CA PRO A 145 -2.39 -0.22 10.79
C PRO A 145 -0.86 -0.18 10.66
N CYS A 146 -0.33 -0.89 9.67
CA CYS A 146 1.07 -0.77 9.25
C CYS A 146 1.27 0.52 8.45
N HIS A 147 0.34 0.85 7.55
CA HIS A 147 0.29 2.12 6.81
C HIS A 147 -0.35 3.17 7.72
N VAL A 148 0.47 3.97 8.39
CA VAL A 148 0.03 4.87 9.46
C VAL A 148 -0.66 6.11 8.92
N LEU A 149 0.00 6.77 7.98
CA LEU A 149 -0.51 7.97 7.32
C LEU A 149 0.12 8.15 5.94
N PHE A 150 -0.58 8.86 5.08
CA PHE A 150 -0.01 9.33 3.83
C PHE A 150 -0.34 10.80 3.59
N GLN A 151 0.53 11.47 2.85
CA GLN A 151 0.42 12.88 2.52
C GLN A 151 0.59 13.08 1.02
N PHE A 152 -0.24 13.95 0.45
CA PHE A 152 -0.08 14.41 -0.92
C PHE A 152 0.60 15.78 -0.99
N TYR A 153 1.32 15.98 -2.08
CA TYR A 153 2.03 17.21 -2.38
C TYR A 153 1.86 17.56 -3.86
N VAL A 154 1.51 18.82 -4.14
CA VAL A 154 1.34 19.33 -5.49
C VAL A 154 2.46 20.32 -5.82
N ALA A 155 3.08 20.15 -6.97
CA ALA A 155 4.04 21.12 -7.52
C ALA A 155 3.96 21.11 -9.06
N ASN A 156 3.82 22.28 -9.66
CA ASN A 156 3.75 22.44 -11.11
C ASN A 156 2.70 21.54 -11.80
N GLY A 157 1.51 21.41 -11.20
CA GLY A 157 0.43 20.56 -11.70
C GLY A 157 0.67 19.05 -11.54
N ARG A 158 1.75 18.65 -10.86
CA ARG A 158 2.11 17.26 -10.59
C ARG A 158 1.83 16.89 -9.15
N LEU A 159 1.24 15.70 -8.95
CA LEU A 159 0.88 15.15 -7.65
C LEU A 159 1.88 14.08 -7.23
N SER A 160 2.42 14.22 -6.02
CA SER A 160 3.24 13.19 -5.35
C SER A 160 2.56 12.71 -4.08
N CYS A 161 2.84 11.48 -3.67
CA CYS A 161 2.33 10.89 -2.43
C CYS A 161 3.49 10.36 -1.59
N GLN A 162 3.49 10.67 -0.30
CA GLN A 162 4.40 10.07 0.68
C GLN A 162 3.60 9.24 1.68
N LEU A 163 3.96 7.96 1.82
CA LEU A 163 3.45 7.06 2.84
C LEU A 163 4.46 6.93 3.99
N TYR A 164 4.00 7.00 5.24
CA TYR A 164 4.73 6.48 6.39
C TYR A 164 4.15 5.12 6.79
N GLN A 165 4.97 4.08 6.69
CA GLN A 165 4.66 2.72 7.10
C GLN A 165 5.54 2.34 8.29
N ARG A 166 4.92 2.13 9.47
CA ARG A 166 5.66 1.85 10.72
C ARG A 166 6.39 0.51 10.71
N SER A 167 5.87 -0.46 9.96
CA SER A 167 6.35 -1.85 9.93
C SER A 167 6.07 -2.43 8.54
N ALA A 168 7.09 -3.01 7.91
CA ALA A 168 7.00 -3.56 6.56
C ALA A 168 7.74 -4.90 6.45
N ASP A 169 6.98 -6.00 6.21
CA ASP A 169 7.56 -7.21 5.62
C ASP A 169 8.01 -6.87 4.21
N ILE A 170 9.33 -6.76 4.03
CA ILE A 170 9.90 -6.30 2.75
C ILE A 170 9.82 -7.35 1.65
N PHE A 171 9.58 -8.63 1.98
CA PHE A 171 9.48 -9.68 0.97
C PHE A 171 8.04 -9.87 0.46
N LEU A 172 7.06 -10.08 1.34
CA LEU A 172 5.66 -10.30 0.93
C LEU A 172 4.86 -8.98 0.84
N GLY A 173 4.84 -8.19 1.89
CA GLY A 173 3.94 -7.04 2.02
C GLY A 173 4.38 -5.81 1.25
N LEU A 174 5.65 -5.40 1.37
CA LEU A 174 6.14 -4.15 0.79
C LEU A 174 5.89 -4.00 -0.72
N PRO A 175 6.09 -5.03 -1.57
CA PRO A 175 5.76 -4.93 -3.00
C PRO A 175 4.29 -4.63 -3.29
N PHE A 176 3.36 -5.16 -2.48
CA PHE A 176 1.93 -4.86 -2.56
C PHE A 176 1.66 -3.40 -2.20
N ASN A 177 2.26 -2.92 -1.11
CA ASN A 177 2.07 -1.56 -0.63
C ASN A 177 2.60 -0.51 -1.62
N ILE A 178 3.77 -0.74 -2.24
CA ILE A 178 4.33 0.12 -3.29
C ILE A 178 3.32 0.25 -4.44
N ALA A 179 2.81 -0.86 -4.94
CA ALA A 179 1.86 -0.87 -6.05
C ALA A 179 0.52 -0.23 -5.66
N SER A 180 -0.03 -0.55 -4.48
CA SER A 180 -1.31 -0.03 -3.99
C SER A 180 -1.29 1.49 -3.86
N TYR A 181 -0.27 2.07 -3.20
CA TYR A 181 -0.20 3.53 -3.03
C TYR A 181 0.19 4.27 -4.31
N SER A 182 0.94 3.64 -5.21
CA SER A 182 1.17 4.18 -6.55
C SER A 182 -0.13 4.23 -7.37
N LEU A 183 -0.97 3.20 -7.22
CA LEU A 183 -2.29 3.17 -7.86
C LEU A 183 -3.22 4.25 -7.26
N LEU A 184 -3.25 4.39 -5.93
CA LEU A 184 -3.99 5.46 -5.26
C LEU A 184 -3.56 6.84 -5.74
N LEU A 185 -2.25 7.08 -5.87
CA LEU A 185 -1.71 8.32 -6.41
C LEU A 185 -2.23 8.61 -7.84
N MET A 186 -2.24 7.60 -8.71
CA MET A 186 -2.76 7.73 -10.08
C MET A 186 -4.27 8.05 -10.08
N MET A 187 -5.05 7.35 -9.25
CA MET A 187 -6.50 7.55 -9.13
C MET A 187 -6.82 8.96 -8.63
N VAL A 188 -6.16 9.41 -7.55
CA VAL A 188 -6.35 10.76 -6.99
C VAL A 188 -5.94 11.83 -8.00
N ALA A 189 -4.81 11.65 -8.69
CA ALA A 189 -4.37 12.58 -9.74
C ALA A 189 -5.43 12.72 -10.84
N GLN A 190 -5.97 11.60 -11.35
CA GLN A 190 -7.00 11.62 -12.40
C GLN A 190 -8.24 12.40 -11.96
N VAL A 191 -8.81 12.12 -10.79
CA VAL A 191 -10.07 12.75 -10.34
C VAL A 191 -9.91 14.19 -9.87
N THR A 192 -8.68 14.65 -9.67
CA THR A 192 -8.36 16.04 -9.31
C THR A 192 -7.79 16.84 -10.47
N GLY A 193 -7.59 16.23 -11.65
CA GLY A 193 -7.04 16.90 -12.84
C GLY A 193 -5.53 17.17 -12.75
N LEU A 194 -4.81 16.45 -11.88
CA LEU A 194 -3.37 16.54 -11.70
C LEU A 194 -2.64 15.43 -12.45
N THR A 195 -1.33 15.57 -12.64
CA THR A 195 -0.48 14.55 -13.25
C THR A 195 0.23 13.74 -12.16
N PRO A 196 0.12 12.40 -12.11
CA PRO A 196 0.85 11.59 -11.14
C PRO A 196 2.36 11.71 -11.37
N HIS A 197 3.13 11.83 -10.27
CA HIS A 197 4.57 12.08 -10.35
C HIS A 197 5.37 11.07 -9.54
N GLU A 198 5.53 11.25 -8.25
CA GLU A 198 6.43 10.45 -7.44
C GLU A 198 5.70 9.82 -6.25
N PHE A 199 5.90 8.52 -6.04
CA PHE A 199 5.53 7.85 -4.80
C PHE A 199 6.77 7.72 -3.90
N ILE A 200 6.66 8.20 -2.67
CA ILE A 200 7.71 8.16 -1.65
C ILE A 200 7.24 7.26 -0.52
N HIS A 201 8.02 6.23 -0.23
CA HIS A 201 7.71 5.26 0.81
C HIS A 201 8.70 5.38 1.96
N THR A 202 8.27 5.96 3.07
CA THR A 202 9.06 6.07 4.31
C THR A 202 8.67 4.94 5.24
N ILE A 203 9.64 4.15 5.66
CA ILE A 203 9.45 2.92 6.42
C ILE A 203 10.14 3.07 7.77
N GLY A 204 9.44 2.72 8.85
CA GLY A 204 10.00 2.59 10.19
C GLY A 204 10.83 1.31 10.31
N ASP A 205 10.20 0.21 10.74
CA ASP A 205 10.84 -1.12 10.81
C ASP A 205 10.70 -1.84 9.46
N ALA A 206 11.77 -1.84 8.67
CA ALA A 206 11.85 -2.61 7.42
C ALA A 206 12.48 -3.97 7.76
N HIS A 207 11.71 -5.06 7.66
CA HIS A 207 12.15 -6.36 8.11
C HIS A 207 11.92 -7.46 7.09
N LEU A 208 12.83 -8.43 7.12
CA LEU A 208 12.78 -9.70 6.38
C LEU A 208 12.64 -10.82 7.40
N TYR A 209 11.58 -11.62 7.31
CA TYR A 209 11.45 -12.81 8.15
C TYR A 209 12.56 -13.83 7.85
N LEU A 210 13.06 -14.51 8.89
CA LEU A 210 14.18 -15.46 8.73
C LEU A 210 13.85 -16.64 7.81
N ASN A 211 12.58 -17.03 7.74
CA ASN A 211 12.09 -18.06 6.82
C ASN A 211 11.90 -17.57 5.37
N HIS A 212 12.18 -16.27 5.08
CA HIS A 212 12.15 -15.70 3.72
C HIS A 212 13.56 -15.41 3.15
N VAL A 213 14.62 -15.67 3.90
CA VAL A 213 16.00 -15.32 3.52
C VAL A 213 16.40 -15.95 2.19
N GLU A 214 16.15 -17.25 1.98
CA GLU A 214 16.49 -17.94 0.75
C GLU A 214 15.66 -17.49 -0.46
N GLN A 215 14.39 -17.15 -0.22
CA GLN A 215 13.49 -16.56 -1.22
C GLN A 215 13.99 -15.17 -1.65
N ALA A 216 14.41 -14.34 -0.69
CA ALA A 216 14.98 -13.03 -0.96
C ALA A 216 16.28 -13.13 -1.77
N ARG A 217 17.19 -14.05 -1.40
CA ARG A 217 18.41 -14.32 -2.17
C ARG A 217 18.08 -14.75 -3.60
N THR A 218 17.14 -15.68 -3.76
CA THR A 218 16.68 -16.10 -5.09
C THR A 218 16.11 -14.92 -5.89
N GLN A 219 15.33 -14.04 -5.27
CA GLN A 219 14.80 -12.86 -5.95
C GLN A 219 15.92 -11.91 -6.42
N LEU A 220 16.96 -11.73 -5.63
CA LEU A 220 18.10 -10.86 -5.96
C LEU A 220 18.99 -11.38 -7.10
N THR A 221 18.95 -12.68 -7.42
CA THR A 221 19.64 -13.21 -8.62
C THR A 221 18.93 -12.89 -9.93
N ARG A 222 17.71 -12.34 -9.89
CA ARG A 222 16.89 -12.10 -11.08
C ARG A 222 17.04 -10.67 -11.57
N GLU A 223 17.35 -10.50 -12.85
CA GLU A 223 17.40 -9.19 -13.49
C GLU A 223 16.01 -8.55 -13.56
N PRO A 224 15.84 -7.29 -13.11
CA PRO A 224 14.58 -6.57 -13.29
C PRO A 224 14.21 -6.41 -14.75
N ARG A 225 12.95 -6.67 -15.09
CA ARG A 225 12.39 -6.41 -16.42
C ARG A 225 11.80 -5.00 -16.49
N PRO A 226 11.48 -4.49 -17.69
CA PRO A 226 10.82 -3.19 -17.85
C PRO A 226 9.57 -3.08 -16.98
N LEU A 227 9.31 -1.88 -16.46
CA LEU A 227 8.10 -1.61 -15.68
C LEU A 227 6.88 -1.67 -16.59
N PRO A 228 5.77 -2.26 -16.11
CA PRO A 228 4.50 -2.23 -16.81
C PRO A 228 3.89 -0.83 -16.80
N ARG A 229 2.81 -0.69 -17.56
CA ARG A 229 1.96 0.51 -17.55
C ARG A 229 0.60 0.17 -16.96
N MET A 230 0.15 0.95 -16.00
CA MET A 230 -1.22 0.90 -15.49
C MET A 230 -2.03 1.98 -16.21
N LYS A 231 -3.13 1.59 -16.83
CA LYS A 231 -4.12 2.50 -17.42
C LYS A 231 -5.39 2.50 -16.59
N LEU A 232 -5.91 3.67 -16.33
CA LEU A 232 -7.19 3.86 -15.66
C LEU A 232 -8.23 4.28 -16.71
N ASN A 233 -9.48 3.83 -16.54
CA ASN A 233 -10.59 4.28 -17.36
C ASN A 233 -10.75 5.82 -17.22
N PRO A 234 -10.53 6.62 -18.28
CA PRO A 234 -10.55 8.07 -18.20
C PRO A 234 -11.94 8.66 -17.91
N GLU A 235 -13.01 7.87 -18.09
CA GLU A 235 -14.38 8.29 -17.84
C GLU A 235 -14.73 8.34 -16.35
N VAL A 236 -13.95 7.67 -15.49
CA VAL A 236 -14.17 7.71 -14.05
C VAL A 236 -13.69 9.05 -13.48
N LYS A 237 -14.62 9.83 -12.91
CA LYS A 237 -14.39 11.18 -12.37
C LYS A 237 -14.54 11.25 -10.85
N ASP A 238 -15.02 10.20 -10.20
CA ASP A 238 -15.14 10.08 -8.75
C ASP A 238 -14.28 8.94 -8.25
N LEU A 239 -13.42 9.23 -7.25
CA LEU A 239 -12.47 8.27 -6.66
C LEU A 239 -13.17 7.00 -6.14
N PHE A 240 -14.38 7.15 -5.63
CA PHE A 240 -15.14 6.06 -5.00
C PHE A 240 -15.98 5.26 -5.99
N SER A 241 -15.99 5.66 -7.26
CA SER A 241 -16.73 4.98 -8.35
C SER A 241 -15.88 4.00 -9.14
N PHE A 242 -14.56 3.97 -8.92
CA PHE A 242 -13.69 3.00 -9.60
C PHE A 242 -14.10 1.56 -9.28
N LYS A 243 -14.05 0.71 -10.30
CA LYS A 243 -14.26 -0.73 -10.24
C LYS A 243 -13.03 -1.46 -10.77
N TYR A 244 -12.94 -2.75 -10.52
CA TYR A 244 -11.80 -3.56 -10.98
C TYR A 244 -11.56 -3.47 -12.49
N GLU A 245 -12.64 -3.39 -13.28
CA GLU A 245 -12.62 -3.33 -14.74
C GLU A 245 -12.07 -2.00 -15.29
N ASP A 246 -11.96 -0.97 -14.44
CA ASP A 246 -11.41 0.34 -14.81
C ASP A 246 -9.89 0.36 -14.86
N PHE A 247 -9.23 -0.74 -14.50
CA PHE A 247 -7.77 -0.87 -14.47
C PHE A 247 -7.28 -1.85 -15.52
N THR A 248 -6.36 -1.38 -16.37
CA THR A 248 -5.70 -2.22 -17.37
C THR A 248 -4.20 -2.19 -17.18
N LEU A 249 -3.61 -3.35 -16.88
CA LEU A 249 -2.17 -3.50 -16.73
C LEU A 249 -1.56 -4.01 -18.03
N GLU A 250 -0.67 -3.22 -18.65
CA GLU A 250 0.00 -3.55 -19.91
C GLU A 250 1.49 -3.84 -19.70
N GLY A 251 2.02 -4.83 -20.41
CA GLY A 251 3.45 -5.14 -20.43
C GLY A 251 3.98 -5.69 -19.10
N TYR A 252 3.14 -6.33 -18.29
CA TYR A 252 3.60 -6.98 -17.06
C TYR A 252 4.12 -8.40 -17.37
N GLU A 253 5.42 -8.52 -17.52
CA GLU A 253 6.14 -9.76 -17.82
C GLU A 253 7.10 -10.11 -16.68
N PRO A 254 6.62 -10.46 -15.49
CA PRO A 254 7.49 -10.74 -14.34
C PRO A 254 8.15 -12.10 -14.46
N HIS A 255 9.23 -12.30 -13.68
CA HIS A 255 9.72 -13.65 -13.37
C HIS A 255 8.64 -14.43 -12.59
N PRO A 256 8.72 -15.77 -12.59
CA PRO A 256 7.78 -16.61 -11.84
C PRO A 256 7.65 -16.20 -10.36
N ALA A 257 6.49 -16.44 -9.76
CA ALA A 257 6.26 -16.20 -8.34
C ALA A 257 7.27 -16.96 -7.48
N ILE A 258 7.62 -16.40 -6.34
CA ILE A 258 8.41 -17.07 -5.29
C ILE A 258 7.49 -17.23 -4.10
N LYS A 259 7.14 -18.49 -3.78
CA LYS A 259 6.28 -18.80 -2.62
C LYS A 259 7.05 -18.62 -1.32
N ALA A 260 6.39 -18.07 -0.32
CA ALA A 260 6.89 -17.95 1.04
C ALA A 260 5.72 -18.07 2.03
N PRO A 261 5.93 -18.64 3.23
CA PRO A 261 4.90 -18.72 4.26
C PRO A 261 4.57 -17.32 4.81
N VAL A 262 3.30 -17.07 5.12
CA VAL A 262 2.90 -15.85 5.84
C VAL A 262 3.26 -16.03 7.33
N ALA A 263 3.82 -15.01 7.95
CA ALA A 263 4.08 -15.00 9.38
C ALA A 263 2.88 -14.34 10.09
N VAL A 264 2.15 -15.12 10.91
CA VAL A 264 0.93 -14.72 11.64
C VAL A 264 1.09 -14.81 13.15
#